data_03cdc42e45ea5552c2b5bef9727885bc
#
_entry.id   03cdc42e45ea5552c2b5bef9727885bc
#
_cell.length_a   1.000
_cell.length_b   1.000
_cell.length_c   1.000
_cell.angle_alpha   90.00
_cell.angle_beta   90.00
_cell.angle_gamma   90.00
#
_symmetry.space_group_name_H-M   'P 1'
#
loop_
_entity.id
_entity.type
_entity.pdbx_description
1 polymer ?
#
loop_
_entity_poly.entity_id
_entity_poly.type
_entity_poly.pdbx_seq_one_letter_code
_entity_poly.pdbx_strand_id
1 'polypeptide(L)'
;MKAESVDLNKEIKFSKNRIISTIIAEGKESEISLFCMARGTVMSEHTSGREATVQVLKGKGTFNLAGKEMALAPGVLIFMPAKTRHSLAAEENLAFLLYLA
;
A
#
# COMPACT_ATOMS: atom_id res chain seq x y z
N MET A 1 -23.64 4.60 3.76
CA MET A 1 -22.28 5.11 3.94
C MET A 1 -22.28 6.63 3.85
N LYS A 2 -21.63 7.30 4.76
CA LYS A 2 -21.54 8.76 4.75
C LYS A 2 -20.35 9.23 3.92
N ALA A 3 -20.50 10.35 3.26
CA ALA A 3 -19.37 11.04 2.65
C ALA A 3 -18.49 11.62 3.77
N GLU A 4 -17.19 11.48 3.65
CA GLU A 4 -16.25 11.99 4.65
C GLU A 4 -14.95 12.42 4.01
N SER A 5 -14.18 13.22 4.73
CA SER A 5 -12.84 13.58 4.32
C SER A 5 -11.83 13.10 5.34
N VAL A 6 -10.67 12.69 4.87
CA VAL A 6 -9.56 12.22 5.72
C VAL A 6 -8.29 12.95 5.28
N ASP A 7 -7.58 13.53 6.24
CA ASP A 7 -6.26 14.09 5.99
C ASP A 7 -5.22 12.98 6.18
N LEU A 8 -4.75 12.43 5.08
CA LEU A 8 -3.81 11.30 5.11
C LEU A 8 -2.49 11.67 5.80
N ASN A 9 -2.08 12.93 5.71
CA ASN A 9 -0.85 13.36 6.39
C ASN A 9 -0.95 13.22 7.91
N LYS A 10 -2.15 13.30 8.46
CA LYS A 10 -2.39 13.09 9.89
C LYS A 10 -2.46 11.62 10.27
N GLU A 11 -2.76 10.77 9.29
CA GLU A 11 -2.89 9.33 9.51
C GLU A 11 -1.58 8.57 9.33
N ILE A 12 -0.62 9.14 8.59
CA ILE A 12 0.66 8.48 8.33
C ILE A 12 1.49 8.46 9.62
N LYS A 13 1.76 7.25 10.13
CA LYS A 13 2.55 7.03 11.34
C LYS A 13 3.40 5.79 11.16
N PHE A 14 4.66 5.88 11.54
CA PHE A 14 5.60 4.75 11.47
C PHE A 14 5.98 4.29 12.87
N SER A 15 6.14 2.98 13.01
CA SER A 15 6.65 2.37 14.22
C SER A 15 7.79 1.44 13.84
N LYS A 16 8.92 1.58 14.52
CA LYS A 16 10.15 0.85 14.20
C LYS A 16 9.90 -0.65 14.03
N ASN A 17 10.38 -1.21 12.92
CA ASN A 17 10.28 -2.62 12.57
C ASN A 17 8.84 -3.12 12.35
N ARG A 18 7.88 -2.22 12.15
CA ARG A 18 6.47 -2.58 11.98
C ARG A 18 5.89 -2.13 10.67
N ILE A 19 4.87 -2.86 10.24
CA ILE A 19 3.98 -2.50 9.15
C ILE A 19 2.62 -2.25 9.78
N ILE A 20 2.12 -1.03 9.64
CA ILE A 20 0.82 -0.63 10.19
C ILE A 20 -0.14 -0.45 9.03
N SER A 21 -1.29 -1.13 9.09
CA SER A 21 -2.34 -0.94 8.09
C SER A 21 -3.60 -0.43 8.77
N THR A 22 -4.25 0.54 8.15
CA THR A 22 -5.47 1.17 8.67
C THR A 22 -6.47 1.30 7.54
N ILE A 23 -7.71 0.84 7.75
CA ILE A 23 -8.77 1.05 6.78
C ILE A 23 -9.19 2.52 6.86
N ILE A 24 -9.04 3.24 5.76
CA ILE A 24 -9.34 4.67 5.68
C ILE A 24 -10.79 4.89 5.24
N ALA A 25 -11.24 4.14 4.25
CA ALA A 25 -12.60 4.24 3.76
C ALA A 25 -13.06 2.88 3.26
N GLU A 26 -14.34 2.59 3.48
CA GLU A 26 -14.90 1.30 3.13
C GLU A 26 -16.29 1.51 2.56
N GLY A 27 -16.49 1.01 1.36
CA GLY A 27 -17.79 0.99 0.71
C GLY A 27 -18.36 -0.42 0.67
N LYS A 28 -19.41 -0.61 -0.10
CA LYS A 28 -20.07 -1.91 -0.25
C LYS A 28 -19.14 -2.96 -0.86
N GLU A 29 -18.38 -2.57 -1.89
CA GLU A 29 -17.49 -3.46 -2.63
C GLU A 29 -16.08 -2.91 -2.77
N SER A 30 -15.81 -1.77 -2.16
CA SER A 30 -14.50 -1.11 -2.27
C SER A 30 -13.92 -0.86 -0.88
N GLU A 31 -12.61 -0.87 -0.80
CA GLU A 31 -11.89 -0.60 0.43
C GLU A 31 -10.62 0.17 0.12
N ILE A 32 -10.34 1.16 0.94
CA ILE A 32 -9.08 1.92 0.83
C ILE A 32 -8.37 1.79 2.16
N SER A 33 -7.16 1.25 2.13
CA SER A 33 -6.33 1.09 3.32
C SER A 33 -5.04 1.89 3.17
N LEU A 34 -4.58 2.44 4.27
CA LEU A 34 -3.28 3.11 4.36
C LEU A 34 -2.28 2.14 4.97
N PHE A 35 -1.18 1.92 4.30
CA PHE A 35 -0.07 1.11 4.79
C PHE A 35 1.11 2.01 5.11
N CYS A 36 1.65 1.85 6.31
CA CYS A 36 2.86 2.56 6.75
C CYS A 36 3.90 1.51 7.11
N MET A 37 4.87 1.34 6.23
CA MET A 37 5.95 0.36 6.40
C MET A 37 7.19 1.06 6.90
N ALA A 38 7.65 0.73 8.10
CA ALA A 38 8.89 1.25 8.62
C ALA A 38 10.06 0.79 7.74
N ARG A 39 11.09 1.62 7.66
CA ARG A 39 12.33 1.30 6.94
C ARG A 39 12.81 -0.11 7.28
N GLY A 40 13.15 -0.88 6.27
CA GLY A 40 13.67 -2.24 6.40
C GLY A 40 12.61 -3.33 6.53
N THR A 41 11.31 -2.97 6.59
CA THR A 41 10.24 -3.98 6.64
C THR A 41 9.94 -4.52 5.26
N VAL A 42 9.47 -5.75 5.21
CA VAL A 42 9.17 -6.47 3.98
C VAL A 42 7.81 -7.15 4.10
N MET A 43 7.01 -7.03 3.05
CA MET A 43 5.85 -7.89 2.85
C MET A 43 6.24 -9.01 1.91
N SER A 44 6.21 -10.25 2.39
CA SER A 44 6.58 -11.42 1.60
C SER A 44 5.58 -11.64 0.46
N GLU A 45 5.99 -12.45 -0.51
CA GLU A 45 5.17 -12.73 -1.68
C GLU A 45 3.81 -13.32 -1.30
N HIS A 46 2.77 -12.75 -1.86
CA HIS A 46 1.38 -13.18 -1.64
C HIS A 46 0.52 -12.76 -2.83
N THR A 47 -0.73 -13.20 -2.83
CA THR A 47 -1.72 -12.82 -3.84
C THR A 47 -2.96 -12.25 -3.16
N SER A 48 -3.74 -11.47 -3.93
CA SER A 48 -5.05 -11.00 -3.50
C SER A 48 -6.10 -11.60 -4.44
N GLY A 49 -7.26 -11.92 -3.93
CA GLY A 49 -8.39 -12.37 -4.74
C GLY A 49 -9.10 -11.25 -5.47
N ARG A 50 -8.70 -10.00 -5.23
CA ARG A 50 -9.34 -8.79 -5.77
C ARG A 50 -8.34 -7.98 -6.58
N GLU A 51 -8.85 -7.21 -7.53
CA GLU A 51 -8.03 -6.19 -8.19
C GLU A 51 -7.59 -5.16 -7.15
N ALA A 52 -6.38 -4.67 -7.27
CA ALA A 52 -5.82 -3.74 -6.31
C ALA A 52 -5.01 -2.65 -7.02
N THR A 53 -5.04 -1.46 -6.44
CA THR A 53 -4.23 -0.33 -6.91
C THR A 53 -3.43 0.20 -5.75
N VAL A 54 -2.13 0.32 -5.93
CA VAL A 54 -1.22 0.90 -4.95
C VAL A 54 -0.86 2.31 -5.40
N GLN A 55 -0.97 3.28 -4.51
CA GLN A 55 -0.56 4.66 -4.76
C GLN A 55 0.40 5.10 -3.67
N VAL A 56 1.65 5.38 -4.02
CA VAL A 56 2.68 5.76 -3.06
C VAL A 56 2.50 7.23 -2.68
N LEU A 57 2.49 7.49 -1.37
CA LEU A 57 2.36 8.84 -0.80
C LEU A 57 3.68 9.39 -0.32
N LYS A 58 4.54 8.54 0.27
CA LYS A 58 5.77 8.97 0.93
C LYS A 58 6.78 7.83 0.95
N GLY A 59 8.06 8.17 0.87
CA GLY A 59 9.15 7.22 1.05
C GLY A 59 9.61 6.53 -0.21
N LYS A 60 10.39 5.48 -0.04
CA LYS A 60 10.98 4.70 -1.13
C LYS A 60 10.93 3.23 -0.82
N GLY A 61 10.81 2.43 -1.86
CA GLY A 61 10.85 0.99 -1.72
C GLY A 61 10.90 0.29 -3.06
N THR A 62 10.74 -1.01 -3.01
CA THR A 62 10.74 -1.87 -4.19
C THR A 62 9.48 -2.72 -4.17
N PHE A 63 8.84 -2.81 -5.32
CA PHE A 63 7.65 -3.63 -5.53
C PHE A 63 7.98 -4.69 -6.57
N ASN A 64 7.73 -5.96 -6.24
CA ASN A 64 7.90 -7.05 -7.19
C ASN A 64 6.52 -7.54 -7.60
N LEU A 65 6.21 -7.44 -8.89
CA LEU A 65 4.91 -7.83 -9.45
C LEU A 65 5.14 -8.90 -10.51
N ALA A 66 4.72 -10.13 -10.20
CA ALA A 66 4.87 -11.28 -11.08
C ALA A 66 6.32 -11.44 -11.60
N GLY A 67 7.29 -11.24 -10.70
CA GLY A 67 8.72 -11.34 -11.03
C GLY A 67 9.34 -10.07 -11.59
N LYS A 68 8.54 -9.03 -11.84
CA LYS A 68 9.05 -7.76 -12.38
C LYS A 68 9.22 -6.76 -11.24
N GLU A 69 10.43 -6.22 -11.10
CA GLU A 69 10.76 -5.24 -10.07
C GLU A 69 10.40 -3.83 -10.51
N MET A 70 9.76 -3.08 -9.62
CA MET A 70 9.36 -1.68 -9.84
C MET A 70 9.78 -0.83 -8.66
N ALA A 71 10.25 0.38 -8.93
CA ALA A 71 10.61 1.33 -7.88
C ALA A 71 9.36 2.00 -7.32
N LEU A 72 9.33 2.14 -5.99
CA LEU A 72 8.29 2.88 -5.28
C LEU A 72 8.85 4.23 -4.84
N ALA A 73 8.15 5.29 -5.22
CA ALA A 73 8.47 6.66 -4.85
C ALA A 73 7.16 7.46 -4.83
N PRO A 74 7.10 8.62 -4.17
CA PRO A 74 5.87 9.41 -4.13
C PRO A 74 5.30 9.66 -5.52
N GLY A 75 4.01 9.41 -5.68
CA GLY A 75 3.31 9.57 -6.95
C GLY A 75 3.26 8.33 -7.83
N VAL A 76 4.02 7.29 -7.53
CA VAL A 76 3.95 6.03 -8.29
C VAL A 76 2.63 5.34 -8.00
N LEU A 77 1.99 4.86 -9.07
CA LEU A 77 0.75 4.10 -8.99
C LEU A 77 0.96 2.76 -9.69
N ILE A 78 0.57 1.68 -9.01
CA ILE A 78 0.67 0.31 -9.57
C ILE A 78 -0.70 -0.35 -9.53
N PHE A 79 -1.16 -0.83 -10.67
CA PHE A 79 -2.38 -1.62 -10.76
C PHE A 79 -2.04 -3.11 -10.81
N MET A 80 -2.74 -3.91 -10.00
CA MET A 80 -2.58 -5.36 -9.95
C MET A 80 -3.88 -6.06 -10.27
N PRO A 81 -3.92 -6.88 -11.32
CA PRO A 81 -5.06 -7.78 -11.51
C PRO A 81 -5.16 -8.77 -10.34
N ALA A 82 -6.37 -9.30 -10.13
CA ALA A 82 -6.58 -10.32 -9.11
C ALA A 82 -5.62 -11.51 -9.30
N LYS A 83 -5.20 -12.12 -8.21
CA LYS A 83 -4.34 -13.32 -8.18
C LYS A 83 -2.93 -13.11 -8.71
N THR A 84 -2.47 -11.89 -8.84
CA THR A 84 -1.10 -11.60 -9.24
C THR A 84 -0.17 -11.68 -8.02
N ARG A 85 0.94 -12.40 -8.14
CA ARG A 85 1.94 -12.49 -7.06
C ARG A 85 2.67 -11.18 -6.90
N HIS A 86 2.82 -10.73 -5.67
CA HIS A 86 3.52 -9.48 -5.39
C HIS A 86 4.17 -9.49 -4.02
N SER A 87 5.22 -8.70 -3.88
CA SER A 87 5.93 -8.48 -2.63
C SER A 87 6.45 -7.05 -2.60
N LEU A 88 6.74 -6.54 -1.41
CA LEU A 88 7.23 -5.17 -1.22
C LEU A 88 8.34 -5.14 -0.19
N ALA A 89 9.27 -4.19 -0.37
CA ALA A 89 10.31 -3.90 0.62
C ALA A 89 10.42 -2.40 0.79
N ALA A 90 10.43 -1.93 2.03
CA ALA A 90 10.59 -0.52 2.36
C ALA A 90 12.08 -0.19 2.52
N GLU A 91 12.62 0.63 1.62
CA GLU A 91 14.00 1.11 1.72
C GLU A 91 14.10 2.30 2.68
N GLU A 92 13.05 3.10 2.73
CA GLU A 92 12.83 4.18 3.69
C GLU A 92 11.45 3.99 4.28
N ASN A 93 11.08 4.79 5.26
CA ASN A 93 9.71 4.78 5.76
C ASN A 93 8.75 5.03 4.59
N LEU A 94 7.93 4.06 4.29
CA LEU A 94 7.10 4.02 3.08
C LEU A 94 5.62 4.03 3.44
N ALA A 95 4.88 5.00 2.91
CA ALA A 95 3.43 5.07 3.07
C ALA A 95 2.74 5.00 1.72
N PHE A 96 1.74 4.16 1.61
CA PHE A 96 0.97 4.03 0.39
C PHE A 96 -0.49 3.68 0.68
N LEU A 97 -1.36 4.04 -0.27
CA LEU A 97 -2.76 3.64 -0.25
C LEU A 97 -2.91 2.37 -1.08
N LEU A 98 -3.76 1.47 -0.57
CA LEU A 98 -4.18 0.26 -1.27
C LEU A 98 -5.68 0.35 -1.51
N TYR A 99 -6.08 0.40 -2.76
CA TYR A 99 -7.48 0.37 -3.18
C TYR A 99 -7.82 -1.05 -3.60
N LEU A 100 -8.84 -1.62 -2.98
CA LEU A 100 -9.40 -2.91 -3.38
C LEU A 100 -10.78 -2.69 -3.97
N ALA A 101 -11.02 -3.29 -5.11
CA ALA A 101 -12.30 -3.16 -5.79
C ALA A 101 -13.10 -4.46 -5.78
#